data_2243fb811c7b7762423cefc7fe5d75d8
#
_entry.id   2243fb811c7b7762423cefc7fe5d75d8
#
_cell.length_a   1.000
_cell.length_b   1.000
_cell.length_c   1.000
_cell.angle_alpha   90.00
_cell.angle_beta   90.00
_cell.angle_gamma   90.00
#
_symmetry.space_group_name_H-M   'P 1'
#
loop_
_entity.id
_entity.type
_entity.pdbx_description
1 polymer ?
#
loop_
_entity_poly.entity_id
_entity_poly.type
_entity_poly.pdbx_seq_one_letter_code
_entity_poly.pdbx_strand_id
1 'polypeptide(L)'
;MKDEVKIILDICDKILLKNVDHHLRLNLEPNSTQFKTLKDEIISSELTKLLVKEDLGGAGMTLTDIIPIVQLSAQYGTPIPFIETIISNFLLSELNKKPENDFITLTNKTENIVIKKDKISGNFKSIPYLNLAEKILVE
;
A
#
# COMPACT_ATOMS: atom_id res chain seq x y z
N MET A 1 -5.97 20.69 -9.76
CA MET A 1 -6.22 19.43 -9.01
C MET A 1 -7.73 19.20 -8.97
N LYS A 2 -8.16 18.02 -9.34
CA LYS A 2 -9.59 17.63 -9.31
C LYS A 2 -10.13 17.71 -7.88
N ASP A 3 -11.41 18.03 -7.71
CA ASP A 3 -12.01 18.14 -6.36
C ASP A 3 -12.03 16.81 -5.60
N GLU A 4 -12.20 15.71 -6.30
CA GLU A 4 -12.07 14.35 -5.75
C GLU A 4 -10.69 14.11 -5.12
N VAL A 5 -9.61 14.51 -5.81
CA VAL A 5 -8.24 14.37 -5.31
C VAL A 5 -8.04 15.17 -4.03
N LYS A 6 -8.63 16.38 -3.94
CA LYS A 6 -8.58 17.20 -2.73
C LYS A 6 -9.25 16.53 -1.54
N ILE A 7 -10.41 15.93 -1.75
CA ILE A 7 -11.15 15.22 -0.69
C ILE A 7 -10.35 14.02 -0.19
N ILE A 8 -9.81 13.22 -1.11
CA ILE A 8 -9.00 12.05 -0.76
C ILE A 8 -7.70 12.48 -0.03
N LEU A 9 -7.08 13.56 -0.48
CA LEU A 9 -5.88 14.11 0.15
C LEU A 9 -6.18 14.57 1.59
N ASP A 10 -7.31 15.23 1.83
CA ASP A 10 -7.75 15.66 3.16
C ASP A 10 -8.02 14.46 4.09
N ILE A 11 -8.65 13.41 3.58
CA ILE A 11 -8.86 12.16 4.34
C ILE A 11 -7.51 11.52 4.70
N CYS A 12 -6.61 11.40 3.72
CA CYS A 12 -5.28 10.83 3.93
C CYS A 12 -4.48 11.65 4.96
N ASP A 13 -4.50 12.98 4.83
CA ASP A 13 -3.82 13.89 5.78
C ASP A 13 -4.31 13.71 7.21
N LYS A 14 -5.62 13.65 7.42
CA LYS A 14 -6.22 13.42 8.73
C LYS A 14 -5.81 12.08 9.35
N ILE A 15 -5.78 11.02 8.56
CA ILE A 15 -5.36 9.69 9.02
C ILE A 15 -3.88 9.71 9.40
N LEU A 16 -3.02 10.26 8.55
CA LEU A 16 -1.58 10.29 8.79
C LEU A 16 -1.22 11.21 9.96
N LEU A 17 -1.82 12.40 10.04
CA LEU A 17 -1.63 13.34 11.14
C LEU A 17 -1.97 12.72 12.50
N LYS A 18 -3.06 11.96 12.56
CA LYS A 18 -3.53 11.31 13.78
C LYS A 18 -2.64 10.15 14.22
N ASN A 19 -2.12 9.37 13.29
CA ASN A 19 -1.54 8.06 13.58
C ASN A 19 -0.02 8.00 13.42
N VAL A 20 0.59 8.86 12.59
CA VAL A 20 2.03 8.81 12.29
C VAL A 20 2.77 9.84 13.13
N ASP A 21 3.27 9.42 14.27
CA ASP A 21 4.11 10.23 15.14
C ASP A 21 5.59 9.78 15.13
N HIS A 22 6.41 10.48 15.88
CA HIS A 22 7.83 10.15 16.00
C HIS A 22 8.06 8.77 16.63
N HIS A 23 7.23 8.39 17.60
CA HIS A 23 7.34 7.10 18.27
C HIS A 23 7.04 5.94 17.29
N LEU A 24 5.97 6.04 16.51
CA LEU A 24 5.64 5.05 15.50
C LEU A 24 6.79 4.86 14.49
N ARG A 25 7.37 5.98 14.01
CA ARG A 25 8.47 5.90 13.04
C ARG A 25 9.72 5.20 13.57
N LEU A 26 10.01 5.33 14.85
CA LEU A 26 11.19 4.73 15.48
C LEU A 26 10.96 3.29 15.96
N ASN A 27 9.75 2.98 16.40
CA ASN A 27 9.44 1.74 17.12
C ASN A 27 8.26 0.99 16.49
N LEU A 28 8.24 0.90 15.16
CA LEU A 28 7.17 0.24 14.46
C LEU A 28 7.21 -1.28 14.67
N GLU A 29 6.24 -1.78 15.42
CA GLU A 29 6.05 -3.21 15.63
C GLU A 29 4.76 -3.70 14.94
N PRO A 30 4.81 -4.82 14.17
CA PRO A 30 3.66 -5.35 13.44
C PRO A 30 2.44 -5.66 14.30
N ASN A 31 2.67 -5.97 15.57
CA ASN A 31 1.61 -6.31 16.53
C ASN A 31 1.16 -5.15 17.40
N SER A 32 1.75 -3.96 17.26
CA SER A 32 1.38 -2.80 18.05
C SER A 32 -0.05 -2.34 17.74
N THR A 33 -0.75 -1.85 18.74
CA THR A 33 -2.10 -1.26 18.57
C THR A 33 -2.06 -0.08 17.61
N GLN A 34 -1.02 0.74 17.69
CA GLN A 34 -0.86 1.93 16.83
C GLN A 34 -0.73 1.54 15.35
N PHE A 35 0.07 0.51 15.02
CA PHE A 35 0.17 0.01 13.65
C PHE A 35 -1.17 -0.55 13.16
N LYS A 36 -1.86 -1.35 13.97
CA LYS A 36 -3.17 -1.92 13.62
C LYS A 36 -4.19 -0.83 13.34
N THR A 37 -4.26 0.19 14.20
CA THR A 37 -5.18 1.33 14.02
C THR A 37 -4.90 2.08 12.71
N LEU A 38 -3.64 2.40 12.42
CA LEU A 38 -3.25 3.06 11.17
C LEU A 38 -3.61 2.20 9.96
N LYS A 39 -3.30 0.91 9.99
CA LYS A 39 -3.64 -0.04 8.93
C LYS A 39 -5.15 -0.08 8.69
N ASP A 40 -5.94 -0.27 9.76
CA ASP A 40 -7.39 -0.38 9.67
C ASP A 40 -8.03 0.90 9.11
N GLU A 41 -7.56 2.08 9.52
CA GLU A 41 -8.04 3.35 8.99
C GLU A 41 -7.70 3.54 7.51
N ILE A 42 -6.51 3.17 7.06
CA ILE A 42 -6.11 3.25 5.64
C ILE A 42 -6.93 2.27 4.80
N ILE A 43 -7.08 1.04 5.25
CA ILE A 43 -7.81 0.01 4.50
C ILE A 43 -9.32 0.34 4.44
N SER A 44 -9.93 0.71 5.56
CA SER A 44 -11.36 1.05 5.62
C SER A 44 -11.72 2.32 4.84
N SER A 45 -10.78 3.22 4.65
CA SER A 45 -10.94 4.43 3.83
C SER A 45 -10.69 4.17 2.33
N GLU A 46 -10.50 2.92 1.91
CA GLU A 46 -10.27 2.50 0.51
C GLU A 46 -9.05 3.17 -0.15
N LEU A 47 -8.15 3.79 0.62
CA LEU A 47 -6.98 4.53 0.12
C LEU A 47 -5.98 3.63 -0.63
N THR A 48 -6.02 2.33 -0.41
CA THR A 48 -5.17 1.37 -1.11
C THR A 48 -5.69 0.97 -2.49
N LYS A 49 -6.90 1.42 -2.87
CA LYS A 49 -7.56 1.06 -4.12
C LYS A 49 -7.78 2.24 -5.07
N LEU A 50 -7.07 3.35 -4.86
CA LEU A 50 -7.24 4.58 -5.64
C LEU A 50 -7.00 4.39 -7.13
N LEU A 51 -6.04 3.58 -7.53
CA LEU A 51 -5.70 3.27 -8.92
C LEU A 51 -6.46 2.07 -9.50
N VAL A 52 -7.17 1.32 -8.67
CA VAL A 52 -7.92 0.14 -9.09
C VAL A 52 -9.10 0.58 -9.95
N LYS A 53 -9.40 -0.16 -11.02
CA LYS A 53 -10.54 0.09 -11.92
C LYS A 53 -11.86 0.09 -11.14
N GLU A 54 -12.80 0.94 -11.53
CA GLU A 54 -14.11 1.08 -10.87
C GLU A 54 -14.92 -0.22 -10.88
N ASP A 55 -14.88 -0.97 -11.97
CA ASP A 55 -15.54 -2.28 -12.11
C ASP A 55 -14.98 -3.36 -11.20
N LEU A 56 -13.77 -3.15 -10.67
CA LEU A 56 -13.13 -4.01 -9.67
C LEU A 56 -13.21 -3.45 -8.24
N GLY A 57 -13.98 -2.37 -8.05
CA GLY A 57 -14.24 -1.77 -6.74
C GLY A 57 -13.20 -0.74 -6.29
N GLY A 58 -12.50 -0.12 -7.22
CA GLY A 58 -11.57 0.97 -6.96
C GLY A 58 -12.10 2.34 -7.36
N ALA A 59 -11.28 3.38 -7.20
CA ALA A 59 -11.63 4.75 -7.57
C ALA A 59 -11.31 5.12 -9.04
N GLY A 60 -10.60 4.27 -9.78
CA GLY A 60 -10.25 4.51 -11.18
C GLY A 60 -9.37 5.75 -11.41
N MET A 61 -8.64 6.19 -10.39
CA MET A 61 -7.75 7.35 -10.47
C MET A 61 -6.54 7.06 -11.36
N THR A 62 -5.94 8.11 -11.89
CA THR A 62 -4.71 8.00 -12.67
C THR A 62 -3.47 8.10 -11.78
N LEU A 63 -2.32 7.64 -12.30
CA LEU A 63 -1.03 7.80 -11.63
C LEU A 63 -0.72 9.26 -11.29
N THR A 64 -1.12 10.19 -12.14
CA THR A 64 -0.95 11.63 -11.89
C THR A 64 -1.80 12.12 -10.70
N ASP A 65 -3.01 11.58 -10.54
CA ASP A 65 -3.93 11.96 -9.46
C ASP A 65 -3.41 11.55 -8.07
N ILE A 66 -2.60 10.49 -7.98
CA ILE A 66 -2.06 10.04 -6.68
C ILE A 66 -0.74 10.70 -6.28
N ILE A 67 -0.09 11.47 -7.16
CA ILE A 67 1.18 12.14 -6.84
C ILE A 67 1.09 12.97 -5.54
N PRO A 68 0.05 13.79 -5.30
CA PRO A 68 -0.07 14.53 -4.05
C PRO A 68 -0.15 13.63 -2.81
N ILE A 69 -0.75 12.44 -2.93
CA ILE A 69 -0.87 11.46 -1.83
C ILE A 69 0.50 10.84 -1.53
N VAL A 70 1.27 10.50 -2.58
CA VAL A 70 2.65 10.01 -2.43
C VAL A 70 3.52 11.05 -1.73
N GLN A 71 3.41 12.32 -2.14
CA GLN A 71 4.14 13.44 -1.52
C GLN A 71 3.75 13.62 -0.06
N LEU A 72 2.46 13.56 0.25
CA LEU A 72 1.95 13.65 1.62
C LEU A 72 2.47 12.50 2.48
N SER A 73 2.40 11.26 2.00
CA SER A 73 2.95 10.10 2.70
C SER A 73 4.44 10.25 2.99
N ALA A 74 5.21 10.78 2.04
CA ALA A 74 6.62 11.07 2.23
C ALA A 74 6.87 12.18 3.25
N GLN A 75 6.07 13.24 3.26
CA GLN A 75 6.16 14.33 4.25
C GLN A 75 5.96 13.84 5.69
N TYR A 76 5.03 12.92 5.89
CA TYR A 76 4.82 12.26 7.19
C TYR A 76 5.91 11.23 7.52
N GLY A 77 6.74 10.84 6.55
CA GLY A 77 7.68 9.71 6.72
C GLY A 77 6.93 8.44 7.09
N THR A 78 5.83 8.18 6.39
CA THR A 78 4.91 7.08 6.69
C THR A 78 5.62 5.73 6.63
N PRO A 79 5.78 5.00 7.76
CA PRO A 79 6.68 3.85 7.83
C PRO A 79 5.97 2.51 7.54
N ILE A 80 5.04 2.50 6.60
CA ILE A 80 4.22 1.32 6.25
C ILE A 80 4.17 1.14 4.73
N PRO A 81 3.86 -0.05 4.21
CA PRO A 81 3.79 -0.33 2.78
C PRO A 81 2.53 0.26 2.13
N PHE A 82 2.25 1.55 2.35
CA PHE A 82 1.04 2.22 1.86
C PHE A 82 1.08 2.39 0.34
N ILE A 83 2.14 3.00 -0.16
CA ILE A 83 2.30 3.24 -1.61
C ILE A 83 2.54 1.93 -2.36
N GLU A 84 3.30 1.01 -1.78
CA GLU A 84 3.51 -0.33 -2.32
C GLU A 84 2.18 -1.07 -2.49
N THR A 85 1.26 -0.94 -1.53
CA THR A 85 -0.07 -1.55 -1.61
C THR A 85 -0.93 -0.91 -2.70
N ILE A 86 -0.90 0.42 -2.86
CA ILE A 86 -1.61 1.11 -3.96
C ILE A 86 -1.13 0.58 -5.32
N ILE A 87 0.19 0.50 -5.50
CA ILE A 87 0.78 0.03 -6.77
C ILE A 87 0.49 -1.46 -6.99
N SER A 88 0.59 -2.29 -5.94
CA SER A 88 0.26 -3.73 -6.06
C SER A 88 -1.18 -3.95 -6.46
N ASN A 89 -2.13 -3.24 -5.86
CA ASN A 89 -3.54 -3.34 -6.21
C ASN A 89 -3.82 -2.82 -7.63
N PHE A 90 -3.10 -1.78 -8.07
CA PHE A 90 -3.15 -1.33 -9.46
C PHE A 90 -2.70 -2.45 -10.43
N LEU A 91 -1.55 -3.08 -10.18
CA LEU A 91 -1.05 -4.16 -11.02
C LEU A 91 -1.99 -5.37 -11.05
N LEU A 92 -2.58 -5.75 -9.90
CA LEU A 92 -3.62 -6.78 -9.85
C LEU A 92 -4.82 -6.41 -10.72
N SER A 93 -5.27 -5.16 -10.65
CA SER A 93 -6.38 -4.63 -11.44
C SER A 93 -6.10 -4.68 -12.94
N GLU A 94 -4.87 -4.38 -13.37
CA GLU A 94 -4.46 -4.50 -14.78
C GLU A 94 -4.52 -5.96 -15.29
N LEU A 95 -4.33 -6.92 -14.41
CA LEU A 95 -4.50 -8.35 -14.68
C LEU A 95 -5.96 -8.84 -14.49
N ASN A 96 -6.93 -7.93 -14.35
CA ASN A 96 -8.34 -8.21 -14.04
C ASN A 96 -8.53 -9.07 -12.78
N LYS A 97 -7.64 -8.88 -11.80
CA LYS A 97 -7.74 -9.50 -10.48
C LYS A 97 -8.32 -8.53 -9.47
N LYS A 98 -9.07 -9.06 -8.51
CA LYS A 98 -9.60 -8.24 -7.41
C LYS A 98 -8.46 -7.69 -6.55
N PRO A 99 -8.60 -6.43 -6.08
CA PRO A 99 -7.65 -5.86 -5.14
C PRO A 99 -7.72 -6.59 -3.79
N GLU A 100 -6.62 -6.52 -3.06
CA GLU A 100 -6.51 -7.07 -1.71
C GLU A 100 -6.86 -6.00 -0.67
N ASN A 101 -7.39 -6.47 0.46
CA ASN A 101 -7.71 -5.61 1.62
C ASN A 101 -6.62 -5.63 2.69
N ASP A 102 -5.45 -6.17 2.37
CA ASP A 102 -4.28 -6.23 3.26
C ASP A 102 -3.12 -5.43 2.69
N PHE A 103 -2.13 -5.13 3.51
CA PHE A 103 -0.91 -4.54 3.02
C PHE A 103 -0.10 -5.52 2.18
N ILE A 104 0.30 -5.05 1.02
CA ILE A 104 1.10 -5.80 0.05
C ILE A 104 2.40 -5.04 -0.18
N THR A 105 3.51 -5.75 -0.20
CA THR A 105 4.78 -5.22 -0.71
C THR A 105 5.14 -5.84 -2.05
N LEU A 106 6.10 -5.25 -2.75
CA LEU A 106 6.55 -5.68 -4.07
C LEU A 106 8.00 -6.16 -4.00
N THR A 107 8.32 -7.12 -4.88
CA THR A 107 9.72 -7.38 -5.23
C THR A 107 10.05 -6.67 -6.54
N ASN A 108 11.21 -6.07 -6.62
CA ASN A 108 11.68 -5.43 -7.86
C ASN A 108 12.66 -6.32 -8.63
N LYS A 109 13.18 -7.36 -8.02
CA LYS A 109 14.11 -8.30 -8.64
C LYS A 109 14.08 -9.63 -7.91
N THR A 110 13.86 -10.67 -8.67
CA THR A 110 13.84 -12.04 -8.17
C THR A 110 14.92 -12.86 -8.88
N GLU A 111 15.62 -13.72 -8.12
CA GLU A 111 16.64 -14.61 -8.65
C GLU A 111 16.30 -16.06 -8.26
N ASN A 112 16.51 -16.98 -9.21
CA ASN A 112 16.33 -18.42 -9.00
C ASN A 112 14.92 -18.79 -8.52
N ILE A 113 13.89 -18.24 -9.15
CA ILE A 113 12.50 -18.57 -8.82
C ILE A 113 12.18 -19.97 -9.32
N VAL A 114 11.66 -20.79 -8.43
CA VAL A 114 11.09 -22.10 -8.74
C VAL A 114 9.64 -22.12 -8.30
N ILE A 115 8.74 -22.32 -9.24
CA ILE A 115 7.30 -22.45 -9.01
C ILE A 115 6.94 -23.93 -9.06
N LYS A 116 6.44 -24.48 -7.96
CA LYS A 116 5.94 -25.87 -7.86
C LYS A 116 4.53 -25.86 -7.29
N LYS A 117 3.55 -26.18 -8.13
CA LYS A 117 2.13 -26.20 -7.76
C LYS A 117 1.71 -24.87 -7.13
N ASP A 118 1.57 -24.83 -5.81
CA ASP A 118 1.11 -23.73 -4.97
C ASP A 118 2.23 -23.05 -4.18
N LYS A 119 3.50 -23.42 -4.43
CA LYS A 119 4.67 -22.90 -3.72
C LYS A 119 5.62 -22.20 -4.67
N ILE A 120 6.10 -21.04 -4.22
CA ILE A 120 7.16 -20.29 -4.88
C ILE A 120 8.37 -20.30 -3.96
N SER A 121 9.52 -20.66 -4.52
CA SER A 121 10.82 -20.61 -3.84
C SER A 121 11.77 -19.77 -4.66
N GLY A 122 12.61 -18.97 -4.02
CA GLY A 122 13.57 -18.13 -4.71
C GLY A 122 14.33 -17.22 -3.76
N ASN A 123 15.25 -16.45 -4.31
CA ASN A 123 15.98 -15.42 -3.58
C ASN A 123 15.35 -14.06 -3.86
N PHE A 124 14.78 -13.47 -2.82
CA PHE A 124 14.19 -12.14 -2.85
C PHE A 124 15.10 -11.18 -2.11
N LYS A 125 15.52 -10.10 -2.77
CA LYS A 125 16.42 -9.10 -2.18
C LYS A 125 15.69 -7.77 -2.02
N SER A 126 15.99 -7.09 -0.90
CA SER A 126 15.55 -5.71 -0.67
C SER A 126 14.03 -5.51 -0.78
N ILE A 127 13.25 -6.39 -0.15
CA ILE A 127 11.79 -6.24 -0.09
C ILE A 127 11.46 -5.18 0.98
N PRO A 128 10.88 -4.04 0.61
CA PRO A 128 10.50 -3.02 1.58
C PRO A 128 9.36 -3.53 2.47
N TYR A 129 9.39 -3.19 3.75
CA TYR A 129 8.32 -3.47 4.73
C TYR A 129 7.88 -4.93 4.82
N LEU A 130 8.78 -5.90 4.59
CA LEU A 130 8.46 -7.33 4.57
C LEU A 130 7.78 -7.80 5.87
N ASN A 131 8.16 -7.24 7.00
CA ASN A 131 7.62 -7.57 8.32
C ASN A 131 6.23 -6.98 8.59
N LEU A 132 5.75 -6.06 7.77
CA LEU A 132 4.49 -5.35 7.93
C LEU A 132 3.45 -5.74 6.88
N ALA A 133 3.87 -6.36 5.79
CA ALA A 133 3.00 -6.80 4.71
C ALA A 133 2.53 -8.24 4.95
N GLU A 134 1.26 -8.50 4.66
CA GLU A 134 0.70 -9.86 4.69
C GLU A 134 0.99 -10.62 3.40
N LYS A 135 1.24 -9.90 2.32
CA LYS A 135 1.45 -10.50 0.99
C LYS A 135 2.59 -9.81 0.26
N ILE A 136 3.20 -10.55 -0.63
CA ILE A 136 4.26 -10.05 -1.52
C ILE A 136 3.80 -10.28 -2.95
N LEU A 137 3.78 -9.21 -3.75
CA LEU A 137 3.60 -9.33 -5.18
C LEU A 137 4.96 -9.62 -5.82
N VAL A 138 5.05 -10.72 -6.53
CA VAL A 138 6.26 -11.20 -7.20
C VAL A 138 6.06 -11.04 -8.70
N GLU A 139 7.03 -10.40 -9.36
CA GLU A 139 7.08 -10.26 -10.82
C GLU A 139 7.48 -11.56 -11.51
#